data_4f7c916ebed0f158178e58ac24209b6f
#
_entry.id   4f7c916ebed0f158178e58ac24209b6f
#
_cell.length_a   1.000
_cell.length_b   1.000
_cell.length_c   1.000
_cell.angle_alpha   90.00
_cell.angle_beta   90.00
_cell.angle_gamma   90.00
#
_symmetry.space_group_name_H-M   'P 1'
#
loop_
_entity.id
_entity.type
_entity.pdbx_description
1 polymer ?
#
loop_
_entity_poly.entity_id
_entity_poly.type
_entity_poly.pdbx_seq_one_letter_code
_entity_poly.pdbx_strand_id
1 'polypeptide(L)'
;MNGSFWKKRKAGSVFLAVLLLTTLLAGCGINEGKAEKYVQANLDLTFQGQTQEAKEILGASDSDLKKVYENGINAFVQDCLLNGVETENDFSETYGVLIKEIFSSVRYQVSGVKKTGSKTCEVTVKYQPVDVFTRFMPKLKEESEKIQADKDAGKYSGTDEEIKEAMVLDYMTGAYSLLRSSYLDMQYGEKQEYTFTVTQKGWNTWSIGDEELNGFIERILELDKL
;
A
#
# COMPACT_ATOMS: atom_id res chain seq x y z
N MET A 1 -19.31 -9.26 -14.21
CA MET A 1 -17.91 -8.89 -13.89
C MET A 1 -17.22 -10.14 -13.39
N ASN A 2 -16.23 -10.64 -14.14
CA ASN A 2 -15.61 -11.93 -13.82
C ASN A 2 -14.67 -11.82 -12.63
N GLY A 3 -14.90 -12.66 -11.60
CA GLY A 3 -14.00 -12.82 -10.43
C GLY A 3 -12.57 -13.32 -10.76
N SER A 4 -12.17 -13.21 -12.03
CA SER A 4 -10.85 -13.48 -12.57
C SER A 4 -9.90 -12.28 -12.47
N PHE A 5 -10.35 -11.16 -11.90
CA PHE A 5 -9.61 -9.90 -11.94
C PHE A 5 -8.29 -9.96 -11.16
N TRP A 6 -8.27 -10.66 -10.04
CA TRP A 6 -7.06 -10.83 -9.22
C TRP A 6 -6.17 -12.00 -9.63
N LYS A 7 -6.75 -13.07 -10.25
CA LYS A 7 -5.99 -14.29 -10.60
C LYS A 7 -5.04 -14.17 -11.80
N LYS A 8 -5.11 -13.12 -12.62
CA LYS A 8 -4.23 -12.91 -13.78
C LYS A 8 -3.14 -11.86 -13.58
N ARG A 9 -3.10 -11.23 -12.42
CA ARG A 9 -1.95 -10.41 -12.07
C ARG A 9 -0.88 -11.32 -11.45
N LYS A 10 0.09 -11.77 -12.25
CA LYS A 10 1.46 -11.86 -11.74
C LYS A 10 1.67 -10.57 -10.96
N ALA A 11 2.17 -10.65 -9.74
CA ALA A 11 2.52 -9.51 -8.90
C ALA A 11 3.16 -8.40 -9.76
N GLY A 12 2.32 -7.70 -10.47
CA GLY A 12 2.67 -6.63 -11.38
C GLY A 12 2.50 -5.40 -10.54
N SER A 13 3.57 -5.12 -9.80
CA SER A 13 3.92 -3.78 -9.40
C SER A 13 2.71 -2.96 -8.93
N VAL A 14 2.35 -3.12 -7.67
CA VAL A 14 1.76 -1.99 -6.95
C VAL A 14 2.86 -0.93 -7.02
N PHE A 15 2.82 -0.09 -8.06
CA PHE A 15 3.69 1.05 -8.21
C PHE A 15 3.27 2.10 -7.17
N LEU A 16 3.58 1.81 -5.91
CA LEU A 16 3.88 2.88 -4.99
C LEU A 16 5.20 3.46 -5.55
N ALA A 17 5.10 4.49 -6.37
CA ALA A 17 6.26 5.26 -6.78
C ALA A 17 6.82 5.94 -5.54
N VAL A 18 7.54 5.17 -4.72
CA VAL A 18 8.39 5.72 -3.69
C VAL A 18 9.50 6.45 -4.44
N LEU A 19 9.34 7.76 -4.51
CA LEU A 19 10.36 8.61 -5.08
C LEU A 19 11.66 8.31 -4.31
N LEU A 20 12.64 7.72 -4.99
CA LEU A 20 13.99 7.55 -4.47
C LEU A 20 14.55 8.95 -4.19
N LEU A 21 14.29 9.43 -2.99
CA LEU A 21 14.85 10.69 -2.51
C LEU A 21 16.33 10.45 -2.20
N THR A 22 17.16 10.90 -3.12
CA THR A 22 18.60 10.83 -2.96
C THR A 22 19.05 11.91 -1.97
N THR A 23 19.65 11.51 -0.87
CA THR A 23 20.09 12.42 0.18
C THR A 23 21.56 12.80 0.05
N LEU A 24 21.87 14.07 0.29
CA LEU A 24 23.22 14.63 0.33
C LEU A 24 23.67 14.81 1.79
N LEU A 25 24.17 13.76 2.44
CA LEU A 25 24.77 13.86 3.78
C LEU A 25 26.26 13.46 3.74
N ALA A 26 27.15 14.32 4.25
CA ALA A 26 28.59 14.11 4.24
C ALA A 26 29.06 13.15 5.34
N GLY A 27 29.58 11.98 4.97
CA GLY A 27 30.16 11.02 5.91
C GLY A 27 30.84 9.83 5.22
N CYS A 28 32.03 9.46 5.66
CA CYS A 28 32.80 8.34 5.12
C CYS A 28 32.21 6.98 5.54
N GLY A 29 31.78 6.17 4.56
CA GLY A 29 31.36 4.78 4.75
C GLY A 29 29.91 4.60 5.20
N ILE A 30 29.40 3.38 5.04
CA ILE A 30 28.04 3.01 5.48
C ILE A 30 28.01 3.02 7.01
N ASN A 31 27.07 3.78 7.56
CA ASN A 31 26.83 3.85 8.99
C ASN A 31 25.53 3.08 9.28
N GLU A 32 25.63 2.03 10.10
CA GLU A 32 24.53 1.16 10.48
C GLU A 32 23.34 1.95 11.04
N GLY A 33 23.57 2.88 11.97
CA GLY A 33 22.51 3.70 12.54
C GLY A 33 21.84 4.65 11.53
N LYS A 34 22.54 5.02 10.44
CA LYS A 34 21.90 5.78 9.34
C LYS A 34 21.04 4.88 8.46
N ALA A 35 21.49 3.63 8.19
CA ALA A 35 20.71 2.67 7.44
C ALA A 35 19.41 2.31 8.17
N GLU A 36 19.47 2.12 9.49
CA GLU A 36 18.31 1.90 10.37
C GLU A 36 17.31 3.06 10.27
N LYS A 37 17.78 4.28 10.48
CA LYS A 37 16.93 5.48 10.39
C LYS A 37 16.36 5.69 8.99
N TYR A 38 17.13 5.34 7.94
CA TYR A 38 16.65 5.43 6.57
C TYR A 38 15.46 4.50 6.31
N VAL A 39 15.54 3.24 6.77
CA VAL A 39 14.42 2.29 6.68
C VAL A 39 13.23 2.78 7.50
N GLN A 40 13.46 3.18 8.76
CA GLN A 40 12.39 3.68 9.62
C GLN A 40 11.66 4.86 8.99
N ALA A 41 12.39 5.88 8.52
CA ALA A 41 11.80 7.06 7.89
C ALA A 41 10.99 6.75 6.62
N ASN A 42 11.45 5.78 5.80
CA ASN A 42 10.68 5.34 4.63
C ASN A 42 9.39 4.62 5.03
N LEU A 43 9.43 3.75 6.04
CA LEU A 43 8.24 3.06 6.53
C LEU A 43 7.25 4.01 7.17
N ASP A 44 7.72 4.95 8.00
CA ASP A 44 6.88 5.95 8.66
C ASP A 44 6.24 6.91 7.64
N LEU A 45 6.97 7.28 6.59
CA LEU A 45 6.40 8.04 5.48
C LEU A 45 5.35 7.20 4.73
N THR A 46 5.65 5.95 4.41
CA THR A 46 4.78 5.07 3.61
C THR A 46 3.48 4.72 4.33
N PHE A 47 3.56 4.37 5.60
CA PHE A 47 2.40 3.88 6.34
C PHE A 47 1.69 4.95 7.16
N GLN A 48 2.40 5.95 7.66
CA GLN A 48 1.85 6.92 8.61
C GLN A 48 1.83 8.36 8.07
N GLY A 49 2.41 8.60 6.88
CA GLY A 49 2.54 9.95 6.32
C GLY A 49 3.43 10.88 7.14
N GLN A 50 4.31 10.34 8.00
CA GLN A 50 5.19 11.13 8.86
C GLN A 50 6.37 11.66 8.04
N THR A 51 6.45 12.99 7.96
CA THR A 51 7.45 13.66 7.13
C THR A 51 8.66 14.16 7.90
N GLN A 52 8.59 14.26 9.22
CA GLN A 52 9.61 14.95 10.02
C GLN A 52 10.98 14.26 9.96
N GLU A 53 11.05 12.95 10.28
CA GLU A 53 12.30 12.20 10.17
C GLU A 53 12.72 12.00 8.72
N ALA A 54 11.75 11.75 7.83
CA ALA A 54 11.99 11.64 6.41
C ALA A 54 12.63 12.90 5.83
N LYS A 55 12.21 14.10 6.23
CA LYS A 55 12.81 15.36 5.82
C LYS A 55 14.30 15.45 6.17
N GLU A 56 14.67 15.07 7.40
CA GLU A 56 16.06 15.13 7.86
C GLU A 56 16.95 14.09 7.14
N ILE A 57 16.42 12.90 6.93
CA ILE A 57 17.17 11.76 6.40
C ILE A 57 17.16 11.76 4.86
N LEU A 58 16.05 12.11 4.24
CA LEU A 58 15.88 12.10 2.79
C LEU A 58 16.21 13.45 2.14
N GLY A 59 16.37 14.52 2.92
CA GLY A 59 16.74 15.84 2.42
C GLY A 59 15.68 16.53 1.54
N ALA A 60 14.43 16.05 1.60
CA ALA A 60 13.32 16.57 0.84
C ALA A 60 12.51 17.59 1.64
N SER A 61 11.72 18.44 0.97
CA SER A 61 10.82 19.35 1.64
C SER A 61 9.61 18.61 2.22
N ASP A 62 9.02 19.14 3.30
CA ASP A 62 7.78 18.60 3.88
C ASP A 62 6.65 18.53 2.86
N SER A 63 6.55 19.54 1.98
CA SER A 63 5.56 19.57 0.89
C SER A 63 5.75 18.42 -0.12
N ASP A 64 7.00 18.12 -0.49
CA ASP A 64 7.28 17.06 -1.45
C ASP A 64 7.03 15.68 -0.84
N LEU A 65 7.40 15.50 0.44
CA LEU A 65 7.13 14.25 1.16
C LEU A 65 5.62 13.99 1.34
N LYS A 66 4.84 15.02 1.65
CA LYS A 66 3.38 14.92 1.67
C LYS A 66 2.80 14.52 0.32
N LYS A 67 3.29 15.12 -0.77
CA LYS A 67 2.89 14.71 -2.12
C LYS A 67 3.25 13.26 -2.44
N VAL A 68 4.44 12.82 -2.04
CA VAL A 68 4.86 11.41 -2.19
C VAL A 68 3.88 10.47 -1.48
N TYR A 69 3.56 10.77 -0.23
CA TYR A 69 2.59 9.99 0.54
C TYR A 69 1.20 9.96 -0.11
N GLU A 70 0.64 11.12 -0.46
CA GLU A 70 -0.67 11.22 -1.10
C GLU A 70 -0.71 10.49 -2.46
N ASN A 71 0.34 10.65 -3.27
CA ASN A 71 0.45 9.94 -4.53
C ASN A 71 0.53 8.42 -4.33
N GLY A 72 1.22 7.96 -3.29
CA GLY A 72 1.29 6.55 -2.92
C GLY A 72 -0.07 5.97 -2.54
N ILE A 73 -0.81 6.67 -1.69
CA ILE A 73 -2.18 6.29 -1.32
C ILE A 73 -3.09 6.26 -2.55
N ASN A 74 -3.05 7.30 -3.38
CA ASN A 74 -3.86 7.37 -4.59
C ASN A 74 -3.53 6.24 -5.58
N ALA A 75 -2.24 5.94 -5.78
CA ALA A 75 -1.81 4.83 -6.62
C ALA A 75 -2.34 3.49 -6.08
N PHE A 76 -2.25 3.26 -4.77
CA PHE A 76 -2.80 2.05 -4.15
C PHE A 76 -4.31 1.93 -4.37
N VAL A 77 -5.07 3.02 -4.16
CA VAL A 77 -6.52 3.05 -4.41
C VAL A 77 -6.82 2.74 -5.87
N GLN A 78 -6.16 3.42 -6.81
CA GLN A 78 -6.39 3.23 -8.23
C GLN A 78 -6.05 1.80 -8.68
N ASP A 79 -4.90 1.29 -8.26
CA ASP A 79 -4.41 -0.01 -8.73
C ASP A 79 -5.11 -1.20 -8.06
N CYS A 80 -5.45 -1.08 -6.78
CA CYS A 80 -5.98 -2.19 -5.99
C CYS A 80 -7.51 -2.19 -5.88
N LEU A 81 -8.15 -1.03 -5.88
CA LEU A 81 -9.58 -0.91 -5.60
C LEU A 81 -10.41 -0.41 -6.79
N LEU A 82 -9.90 0.56 -7.55
CA LEU A 82 -10.65 1.21 -8.63
C LEU A 82 -10.27 0.72 -10.03
N ASN A 83 -9.26 -0.12 -10.16
CA ASN A 83 -8.76 -0.54 -11.47
C ASN A 83 -9.84 -1.22 -12.32
N GLY A 84 -10.09 -0.65 -13.51
CA GLY A 84 -11.11 -1.12 -14.44
C GLY A 84 -12.54 -0.70 -14.10
N VAL A 85 -12.72 0.14 -13.10
CA VAL A 85 -14.02 0.77 -12.79
C VAL A 85 -14.08 2.12 -13.52
N GLU A 86 -14.98 2.21 -14.51
CA GLU A 86 -15.30 3.45 -15.21
C GLU A 86 -16.56 4.04 -14.56
N THR A 87 -16.45 5.22 -13.97
CA THR A 87 -17.56 5.93 -13.33
C THR A 87 -17.33 7.43 -13.34
N GLU A 88 -18.41 8.21 -13.44
CA GLU A 88 -18.36 9.67 -13.27
C GLU A 88 -18.15 10.10 -11.80
N ASN A 89 -18.42 9.21 -10.86
CA ASN A 89 -18.24 9.47 -9.44
C ASN A 89 -16.77 9.28 -9.03
N ASP A 90 -16.22 10.27 -8.35
CA ASP A 90 -14.86 10.18 -7.78
C ASP A 90 -14.89 9.49 -6.41
N PHE A 91 -14.57 8.22 -6.40
CA PHE A 91 -14.42 7.44 -5.17
C PHE A 91 -13.02 7.53 -4.56
N SER A 92 -12.06 8.16 -5.25
CA SER A 92 -10.64 8.14 -4.86
C SER A 92 -10.41 8.76 -3.49
N GLU A 93 -11.04 9.90 -3.20
CA GLU A 93 -10.90 10.57 -1.91
C GLU A 93 -11.45 9.71 -0.76
N THR A 94 -12.68 9.17 -0.94
CA THR A 94 -13.34 8.36 0.09
C THR A 94 -12.55 7.09 0.42
N TYR A 95 -12.11 6.37 -0.60
CA TYR A 95 -11.24 5.21 -0.40
C TYR A 95 -9.87 5.59 0.14
N GLY A 96 -9.30 6.72 -0.32
CA GLY A 96 -8.02 7.23 0.16
C GLY A 96 -7.99 7.46 1.67
N VAL A 97 -9.07 8.01 2.25
CA VAL A 97 -9.19 8.17 3.72
C VAL A 97 -9.14 6.81 4.42
N LEU A 98 -9.90 5.83 3.95
CA LEU A 98 -9.94 4.50 4.56
C LEU A 98 -8.60 3.75 4.40
N ILE A 99 -7.94 3.87 3.26
CA ILE A 99 -6.62 3.27 3.06
C ILE A 99 -5.57 3.90 3.98
N LYS A 100 -5.61 5.21 4.22
CA LYS A 100 -4.73 5.87 5.21
C LYS A 100 -4.95 5.32 6.62
N GLU A 101 -6.21 5.08 7.02
CA GLU A 101 -6.54 4.46 8.31
C GLU A 101 -5.97 3.03 8.40
N ILE A 102 -6.16 2.21 7.36
CA ILE A 102 -5.62 0.85 7.29
C ILE A 102 -4.08 0.87 7.37
N PHE A 103 -3.42 1.72 6.57
CA PHE A 103 -1.97 1.84 6.57
C PHE A 103 -1.44 2.30 7.93
N SER A 104 -2.07 3.29 8.56
CA SER A 104 -1.64 3.78 9.87
C SER A 104 -1.82 2.77 11.01
N SER A 105 -2.63 1.73 10.79
CA SER A 105 -2.87 0.69 11.78
C SER A 105 -1.81 -0.43 11.78
N VAL A 106 -0.97 -0.53 10.75
CA VAL A 106 0.04 -1.60 10.68
C VAL A 106 1.10 -1.47 11.77
N ARG A 107 1.65 -2.62 12.18
CA ARG A 107 2.64 -2.67 13.26
C ARG A 107 3.97 -3.17 12.74
N TYR A 108 4.98 -2.33 12.82
CA TYR A 108 6.36 -2.67 12.46
C TYR A 108 7.35 -2.01 13.41
N GLN A 109 8.55 -2.55 13.47
CA GLN A 109 9.66 -2.05 14.27
C GLN A 109 10.97 -2.43 13.60
N VAL A 110 11.82 -1.47 13.32
CA VAL A 110 13.20 -1.74 12.93
C VAL A 110 13.91 -2.36 14.14
N SER A 111 14.51 -3.54 13.96
CA SER A 111 14.98 -4.37 15.08
C SER A 111 16.46 -4.74 15.00
N GLY A 112 17.13 -4.47 13.90
CA GLY A 112 18.53 -4.76 13.75
C GLY A 112 19.08 -4.30 12.42
N VAL A 113 20.39 -4.07 12.41
CA VAL A 113 21.13 -3.72 11.21
C VAL A 113 22.44 -4.52 11.18
N LYS A 114 22.82 -4.98 10.01
CA LYS A 114 24.05 -5.73 9.80
C LYS A 114 24.74 -5.24 8.54
N LYS A 115 25.98 -4.81 8.67
CA LYS A 115 26.82 -4.46 7.52
C LYS A 115 27.19 -5.72 6.75
N THR A 116 26.84 -5.77 5.45
CA THR A 116 27.11 -6.91 4.55
C THR A 116 28.18 -6.59 3.50
N GLY A 117 28.50 -5.32 3.32
CA GLY A 117 29.52 -4.87 2.38
C GLY A 117 30.07 -3.48 2.71
N SER A 118 30.97 -2.98 1.88
CA SER A 118 31.52 -1.63 2.05
C SER A 118 30.45 -0.53 1.89
N LYS A 119 29.39 -0.81 1.12
CA LYS A 119 28.31 0.11 0.78
C LYS A 119 26.91 -0.49 1.00
N THR A 120 26.81 -1.62 1.66
CA THR A 120 25.55 -2.35 1.87
C THR A 120 25.34 -2.75 3.32
N CYS A 121 24.09 -2.57 3.79
CA CYS A 121 23.60 -3.09 5.06
C CYS A 121 22.31 -3.85 4.84
N GLU A 122 22.11 -4.90 5.61
CA GLU A 122 20.80 -5.51 5.83
C GLU A 122 20.17 -4.89 7.07
N VAL A 123 18.92 -4.47 6.93
CA VAL A 123 18.12 -3.89 8.03
C VAL A 123 16.90 -4.77 8.25
N THR A 124 16.81 -5.36 9.44
CA THR A 124 15.71 -6.24 9.81
C THR A 124 14.57 -5.45 10.44
N VAL A 125 13.36 -5.70 9.96
CA VAL A 125 12.12 -5.13 10.47
C VAL A 125 11.23 -6.26 10.98
N LYS A 126 10.81 -6.17 12.24
CA LYS A 126 9.78 -7.02 12.83
C LYS A 126 8.43 -6.39 12.51
N TYR A 127 7.46 -7.20 12.10
CA TYR A 127 6.12 -6.74 11.79
C TYR A 127 5.05 -7.75 12.17
N GLN A 128 3.81 -7.30 12.22
CA GLN A 128 2.63 -8.15 12.34
C GLN A 128 1.74 -7.88 11.13
N PRO A 129 1.50 -8.88 10.28
CA PRO A 129 0.59 -8.70 9.15
C PRO A 129 -0.83 -8.45 9.62
N VAL A 130 -1.63 -7.77 8.79
CA VAL A 130 -3.05 -7.51 9.03
C VAL A 130 -3.89 -8.18 7.95
N ASP A 131 -4.98 -8.82 8.36
CA ASP A 131 -5.84 -9.66 7.51
C ASP A 131 -7.01 -8.89 6.85
N VAL A 132 -6.91 -7.57 6.75
CA VAL A 132 -7.99 -6.71 6.21
C VAL A 132 -8.40 -7.17 4.81
N PHE A 133 -7.43 -7.33 3.90
CA PHE A 133 -7.71 -7.63 2.49
C PHE A 133 -8.09 -9.10 2.28
N THR A 134 -7.52 -10.02 3.04
CA THR A 134 -7.91 -11.44 3.00
C THR A 134 -9.32 -11.68 3.51
N ARG A 135 -9.82 -10.82 4.42
CA ARG A 135 -11.24 -10.81 4.84
C ARG A 135 -12.14 -10.11 3.84
N PHE A 136 -11.65 -9.05 3.21
CA PHE A 136 -12.42 -8.23 2.28
C PHE A 136 -12.73 -8.97 0.97
N MET A 137 -11.74 -9.62 0.37
CA MET A 137 -11.85 -10.17 -0.97
C MET A 137 -12.96 -11.22 -1.14
N PRO A 138 -13.15 -12.20 -0.22
CA PRO A 138 -14.28 -13.12 -0.32
C PRO A 138 -15.65 -12.42 -0.30
N LYS A 139 -15.80 -11.44 0.61
CA LYS A 139 -17.05 -10.66 0.72
C LYS A 139 -17.32 -9.82 -0.53
N LEU A 140 -16.27 -9.23 -1.10
CA LEU A 140 -16.36 -8.45 -2.34
C LEU A 140 -16.83 -9.33 -3.52
N LYS A 141 -16.34 -10.57 -3.58
CA LYS A 141 -16.76 -11.53 -4.58
C LYS A 141 -18.25 -11.85 -4.44
N GLU A 142 -18.71 -12.13 -3.23
CA GLU A 142 -20.14 -12.40 -2.96
C GLU A 142 -21.02 -11.19 -3.33
N GLU A 143 -20.60 -9.96 -3.02
CA GLU A 143 -21.32 -8.75 -3.40
C GLU A 143 -21.38 -8.57 -4.91
N SER A 144 -20.29 -8.83 -5.62
CA SER A 144 -20.27 -8.80 -7.09
C SER A 144 -21.24 -9.81 -7.71
N GLU A 145 -21.29 -11.04 -7.17
CA GLU A 145 -22.21 -12.09 -7.60
C GLU A 145 -23.67 -11.70 -7.34
N LYS A 146 -23.95 -11.08 -6.19
CA LYS A 146 -25.29 -10.58 -5.84
C LYS A 146 -25.74 -9.46 -6.78
N ILE A 147 -24.90 -8.47 -7.08
CA ILE A 147 -25.21 -7.38 -8.02
C ILE A 147 -25.53 -7.96 -9.41
N GLN A 148 -24.76 -8.96 -9.86
CA GLN A 148 -25.04 -9.62 -11.13
C GLN A 148 -26.40 -10.37 -11.10
N ALA A 149 -26.71 -11.08 -10.02
CA ALA A 149 -28.00 -11.77 -9.85
C ALA A 149 -29.16 -10.77 -9.79
N ASP A 150 -28.98 -9.63 -9.15
CA ASP A 150 -29.96 -8.55 -9.08
C ASP A 150 -30.24 -7.94 -10.46
N LYS A 151 -29.22 -7.80 -11.30
CA LYS A 151 -29.38 -7.42 -12.71
C LYS A 151 -30.19 -8.46 -13.47
N ASP A 152 -29.81 -9.73 -13.35
CA ASP A 152 -30.49 -10.83 -14.07
C ASP A 152 -31.95 -11.00 -13.65
N ALA A 153 -32.25 -10.63 -12.40
CA ALA A 153 -33.63 -10.58 -11.86
C ALA A 153 -34.43 -9.32 -12.24
N GLY A 154 -33.84 -8.40 -13.03
CA GLY A 154 -34.48 -7.18 -13.50
C GLY A 154 -34.69 -6.11 -12.40
N LYS A 155 -33.87 -6.12 -11.34
CA LYS A 155 -33.98 -5.10 -10.28
C LYS A 155 -33.46 -3.72 -10.71
N TYR A 156 -32.63 -3.67 -11.74
CA TYR A 156 -32.19 -2.42 -12.35
C TYR A 156 -33.10 -2.09 -13.52
N SER A 157 -33.46 -0.81 -13.69
CA SER A 157 -34.37 -0.33 -14.74
C SER A 157 -33.76 0.90 -15.42
N GLY A 158 -34.01 1.05 -16.72
CA GLY A 158 -33.50 2.15 -17.52
C GLY A 158 -32.82 1.65 -18.80
N THR A 159 -32.04 2.51 -19.42
CA THR A 159 -31.16 2.15 -20.54
C THR A 159 -29.98 1.29 -20.07
N ASP A 160 -29.30 0.61 -20.98
CA ASP A 160 -28.13 -0.20 -20.65
C ASP A 160 -27.04 0.62 -19.92
N GLU A 161 -26.88 1.89 -20.26
CA GLU A 161 -25.93 2.81 -19.64
C GLU A 161 -26.35 3.13 -18.18
N GLU A 162 -27.63 3.50 -17.97
CA GLU A 162 -28.15 3.78 -16.63
C GLU A 162 -28.06 2.55 -15.72
N ILE A 163 -28.32 1.35 -16.26
CA ILE A 163 -28.15 0.09 -15.52
C ILE A 163 -26.69 -0.13 -15.14
N LYS A 164 -25.75 0.09 -16.08
CA LYS A 164 -24.31 -0.04 -15.84
C LYS A 164 -23.85 0.91 -14.73
N GLU A 165 -24.25 2.18 -14.79
CA GLU A 165 -23.92 3.18 -13.79
C GLU A 165 -24.46 2.83 -12.41
N ALA A 166 -25.72 2.41 -12.33
CA ALA A 166 -26.34 1.97 -11.08
C ALA A 166 -25.60 0.78 -10.47
N MET A 167 -25.24 -0.23 -11.28
CA MET A 167 -24.47 -1.39 -10.84
C MET A 167 -23.08 -1.00 -10.33
N VAL A 168 -22.39 -0.06 -11.01
CA VAL A 168 -21.08 0.44 -10.59
C VAL A 168 -21.19 1.17 -9.26
N LEU A 169 -22.21 2.02 -9.09
CA LEU A 169 -22.45 2.74 -7.86
C LEU A 169 -22.73 1.78 -6.68
N ASP A 170 -23.59 0.80 -6.88
CA ASP A 170 -23.90 -0.22 -5.87
C ASP A 170 -22.63 -1.03 -5.51
N TYR A 171 -21.86 -1.45 -6.51
CA TYR A 171 -20.60 -2.17 -6.31
C TYR A 171 -19.61 -1.35 -5.50
N MET A 172 -19.38 -0.09 -5.87
CA MET A 172 -18.40 0.76 -5.18
C MET A 172 -18.83 1.09 -3.74
N THR A 173 -20.13 1.36 -3.53
CA THR A 173 -20.67 1.63 -2.21
C THR A 173 -20.61 0.38 -1.32
N GLY A 174 -20.99 -0.78 -1.87
CA GLY A 174 -20.91 -2.06 -1.20
C GLY A 174 -19.45 -2.43 -0.85
N ALA A 175 -18.54 -2.30 -1.82
CA ALA A 175 -17.10 -2.55 -1.63
C ALA A 175 -16.50 -1.68 -0.52
N TYR A 176 -16.83 -0.37 -0.49
CA TYR A 176 -16.39 0.52 0.58
C TYR A 176 -16.87 0.03 1.95
N SER A 177 -18.15 -0.30 2.07
CA SER A 177 -18.74 -0.77 3.32
C SER A 177 -18.11 -2.09 3.80
N LEU A 178 -17.84 -3.00 2.87
CA LEU A 178 -17.20 -4.29 3.15
C LEU A 178 -15.73 -4.11 3.55
N LEU A 179 -14.98 -3.22 2.89
CA LEU A 179 -13.59 -2.91 3.24
C LEU A 179 -13.52 -2.28 4.63
N ARG A 180 -14.41 -1.32 4.91
CA ARG A 180 -14.49 -0.69 6.23
C ARG A 180 -14.84 -1.70 7.33
N SER A 181 -15.81 -2.59 7.10
CA SER A 181 -16.13 -3.67 8.03
C SER A 181 -14.95 -4.59 8.26
N SER A 182 -14.25 -4.97 7.18
CA SER A 182 -13.06 -5.84 7.28
C SER A 182 -11.91 -5.17 8.04
N TYR A 183 -11.75 -3.85 7.92
CA TYR A 183 -10.80 -3.07 8.70
C TYR A 183 -11.16 -3.04 10.19
N LEU A 184 -12.44 -2.80 10.52
CA LEU A 184 -12.90 -2.78 11.92
C LEU A 184 -12.77 -4.14 12.62
N ASP A 185 -12.89 -5.22 11.86
CA ASP A 185 -12.82 -6.61 12.34
C ASP A 185 -11.41 -7.23 12.18
N MET A 186 -10.41 -6.44 11.72
CA MET A 186 -9.08 -6.94 11.38
C MET A 186 -8.39 -7.57 12.59
N GLN A 187 -7.56 -8.57 12.31
CA GLN A 187 -6.70 -9.21 13.28
C GLN A 187 -5.23 -9.06 12.86
N TYR A 188 -4.36 -9.00 13.86
CA TYR A 188 -2.92 -9.06 13.64
C TYR A 188 -2.46 -10.51 13.65
N GLY A 189 -1.71 -10.90 12.62
CA GLY A 189 -1.05 -12.19 12.56
C GLY A 189 0.14 -12.30 13.50
N GLU A 190 0.82 -13.44 13.44
CA GLU A 190 2.04 -13.67 14.21
C GLU A 190 3.16 -12.71 13.80
N LYS A 191 4.06 -12.42 14.74
CA LYS A 191 5.23 -11.59 14.46
C LYS A 191 6.13 -12.28 13.44
N GLN A 192 6.51 -11.54 12.42
CA GLN A 192 7.39 -11.96 11.34
C GLN A 192 8.56 -10.98 11.21
N GLU A 193 9.56 -11.36 10.43
CA GLU A 193 10.71 -10.52 10.11
C GLU A 193 10.84 -10.34 8.60
N TYR A 194 11.21 -9.14 8.20
CA TYR A 194 11.55 -8.79 6.84
C TYR A 194 12.92 -8.10 6.82
N THR A 195 13.72 -8.37 5.81
CA THR A 195 15.07 -7.77 5.70
C THR A 195 15.13 -6.91 4.46
N PHE A 196 15.48 -5.64 4.66
CA PHE A 196 15.76 -4.69 3.58
C PHE A 196 17.24 -4.62 3.31
N THR A 197 17.62 -4.56 2.03
CA THR A 197 18.98 -4.27 1.59
C THR A 197 19.13 -2.78 1.34
N VAL A 198 19.83 -2.10 2.22
CA VAL A 198 20.13 -0.68 2.08
C VAL A 198 21.47 -0.52 1.40
N THR A 199 21.49 0.15 0.24
CA THR A 199 22.70 0.37 -0.54
C THR A 199 23.06 1.86 -0.57
N GLN A 200 24.32 2.18 -0.30
CA GLN A 200 24.87 3.53 -0.49
C GLN A 200 25.25 3.72 -1.96
N LYS A 201 24.50 4.55 -2.70
CA LYS A 201 24.71 4.83 -4.13
C LYS A 201 25.75 5.94 -4.41
N GLY A 202 25.97 6.82 -3.46
CA GLY A 202 26.88 7.94 -3.56
C GLY A 202 27.38 8.36 -2.19
N TRP A 203 28.08 9.50 -2.11
CA TRP A 203 28.64 10.00 -0.85
C TRP A 203 27.60 10.05 0.29
N ASN A 204 26.33 10.34 -0.05
CA ASN A 204 25.23 10.48 0.90
C ASN A 204 23.86 10.01 0.39
N THR A 205 23.86 9.16 -0.60
CA THR A 205 22.67 8.67 -1.25
C THR A 205 22.48 7.22 -0.87
N TRP A 206 21.31 6.92 -0.29
CA TRP A 206 20.90 5.60 0.13
C TRP A 206 19.73 5.14 -0.71
N SER A 207 19.58 3.85 -0.91
CA SER A 207 18.42 3.29 -1.57
C SER A 207 18.04 1.94 -0.96
N ILE A 208 16.73 1.71 -0.86
CA ILE A 208 16.10 0.41 -0.78
C ILE A 208 15.59 0.10 -2.18
N GLY A 209 15.59 -1.16 -2.60
CA GLY A 209 14.97 -1.55 -3.87
C GLY A 209 13.45 -1.33 -3.83
N ASP A 210 12.87 -0.83 -4.94
CA ASP A 210 11.41 -0.65 -5.04
C ASP A 210 10.67 -1.99 -4.85
N GLU A 211 11.22 -3.09 -5.37
CA GLU A 211 10.69 -4.43 -5.20
C GLU A 211 10.69 -4.89 -3.73
N GLU A 212 11.69 -4.47 -2.95
CA GLU A 212 11.76 -4.83 -1.52
C GLU A 212 10.70 -4.08 -0.71
N LEU A 213 10.47 -2.79 -0.99
CA LEU A 213 9.45 -2.03 -0.28
C LEU A 213 8.04 -2.51 -0.67
N ASN A 214 7.79 -2.74 -1.95
CA ASN A 214 6.53 -3.31 -2.42
C ASN A 214 6.29 -4.71 -1.83
N GLY A 215 7.30 -5.57 -1.81
CA GLY A 215 7.21 -6.89 -1.20
C GLY A 215 6.94 -6.84 0.31
N PHE A 216 7.42 -5.82 1.00
CA PHE A 216 7.07 -5.60 2.41
C PHE A 216 5.61 -5.17 2.58
N ILE A 217 5.13 -4.24 1.73
CA ILE A 217 3.72 -3.80 1.72
C ILE A 217 2.79 -4.99 1.45
N GLU A 218 3.12 -5.81 0.45
CA GLU A 218 2.35 -7.03 0.14
C GLU A 218 2.26 -7.97 1.34
N ARG A 219 3.35 -8.19 2.05
CA ARG A 219 3.38 -9.10 3.20
C ARG A 219 2.67 -8.54 4.43
N ILE A 220 2.87 -7.26 4.75
CA ILE A 220 2.25 -6.67 5.95
C ILE A 220 0.74 -6.51 5.80
N LEU A 221 0.24 -6.36 4.57
CA LEU A 221 -1.18 -6.30 4.22
C LEU A 221 -1.74 -7.65 3.74
N GLU A 222 -0.95 -8.73 3.74
CA GLU A 222 -1.30 -10.07 3.26
C GLU A 222 -1.84 -10.10 1.81
N LEU A 223 -1.39 -9.17 0.96
CA LEU A 223 -1.80 -9.12 -0.45
C LEU A 223 -1.22 -10.29 -1.26
N ASP A 224 -0.11 -10.85 -0.83
CA ASP A 224 0.54 -12.04 -1.40
C ASP A 224 -0.28 -13.33 -1.20
N LYS A 225 -1.33 -13.29 -0.35
CA LYS A 225 -2.25 -14.41 -0.11
C LYS A 225 -3.55 -14.34 -0.94
N LEU A 226 -3.75 -13.27 -1.74
CA LEU A 226 -4.93 -13.05 -2.59
C LEU A 226 -4.71 -13.68 -3.99
#